data_48d3935bb6318d6b584c704405d358de
#
_entry.id   48d3935bb6318d6b584c704405d358de
#
_cell.length_a   1.000
_cell.length_b   1.000
_cell.length_c   1.000
_cell.angle_alpha   90.00
_cell.angle_beta   90.00
_cell.angle_gamma   90.00
#
_symmetry.space_group_name_H-M   'P 1'
#
loop_
_entity.id
_entity.type
_entity.pdbx_description
1 polymer ?
#
loop_
_entity_poly.entity_id
_entity_poly.type
_entity_poly.pdbx_seq_one_letter_code
_entity_poly.pdbx_strand_id
1 'polypeptide(L)'
;MSTLIRLVRLLGLRPGRLALSVGLGALAVVAGAVLVGLAGYLICRAAGQPPILSLTTLIVAVRVAALTRPGARYAERLCSHDLAFRALGNVRTRVFAAIEPLAPAGLEAYRDGELLSRMVADIDQLQDVALRLLLPLGVALVAATVVVGGVLVVSPAAGLLLGAGLAAAAVLGPLVAARVVARTQRRQAALRARLTADLVDALDAADELWLNGADGRAAAAVAADDRALVQVALRDARAAGAADAIGVAAAALTTLAVLLTTTAAAGRGALDPLLVAPLTLVAMGAFEAVLPLSAAARQLPAVLGAGRRVLELIDRPPEVADPARPAPPPSRPAAIALDRVVVARGPERRRVLDGVSLGLPPGARAVVSGPSGAGKTTLAHLLVRFLERQGGAATIGPHDLRDHRQDDVRSAVLLSAQDPHVFSTTIRENLLLARPGASDAELLRALAGARLGEWVASLEAGLDTVVGERGRALSGGQRQRLALARTFLADPSVLVLDEPTAHLDEATATALLDDLWRDAGGRSLLLVTHGGGGPFSRCPRLELELVHPIRGMAAAPIRGSMAQEAGAP
;
A
#
# COMPACT_ATOMS: atom_id res chain seq x y z
N MET A 1 -11.21 -15.24 11.26
CA MET A 1 -10.73 -16.44 10.56
C MET A 1 -10.70 -16.27 9.03
N SER A 2 -11.72 -15.71 8.41
CA SER A 2 -11.74 -15.47 6.95
C SER A 2 -10.60 -14.58 6.44
N THR A 3 -10.28 -13.48 7.12
CA THR A 3 -9.20 -12.54 6.72
C THR A 3 -7.83 -13.22 6.70
N LEU A 4 -7.48 -13.98 7.76
CA LEU A 4 -6.18 -14.66 7.82
C LEU A 4 -6.01 -15.69 6.69
N ILE A 5 -7.05 -16.46 6.39
CA ILE A 5 -7.02 -17.44 5.28
C ILE A 5 -6.81 -16.73 3.95
N ARG A 6 -7.49 -15.59 3.73
CA ARG A 6 -7.31 -14.77 2.53
C ARG A 6 -5.88 -14.21 2.42
N LEU A 7 -5.31 -13.75 3.54
CA LEU A 7 -3.94 -13.26 3.59
C LEU A 7 -2.91 -14.35 3.27
N VAL A 8 -3.08 -15.56 3.83
CA VAL A 8 -2.21 -16.70 3.52
C VAL A 8 -2.26 -17.06 2.03
N ARG A 9 -3.46 -17.01 1.42
CA ARG A 9 -3.61 -17.21 -0.03
C ARG A 9 -3.00 -16.08 -0.85
N LEU A 10 -3.16 -14.83 -0.41
CA LEU A 10 -2.57 -13.65 -1.07
C LEU A 10 -1.04 -13.73 -1.07
N LEU A 11 -0.44 -14.11 0.05
CA LEU A 11 1.00 -14.29 0.20
C LEU A 11 1.55 -15.42 -0.71
N GLY A 12 0.72 -16.39 -1.09
CA GLY A 12 1.14 -17.49 -1.98
C GLY A 12 2.31 -18.29 -1.42
N LEU A 13 2.32 -18.53 -0.10
CA LEU A 13 3.39 -19.24 0.59
C LEU A 13 3.52 -20.67 0.03
N ARG A 14 4.72 -21.05 -0.41
CA ARG A 14 5.01 -22.41 -0.88
C ARG A 14 5.06 -23.37 0.31
N PRO A 15 4.15 -24.36 0.43
CA PRO A 15 4.05 -25.21 1.62
C PRO A 15 5.33 -25.99 1.94
N GLY A 16 6.06 -26.46 0.92
CA GLY A 16 7.34 -27.15 1.11
C GLY A 16 8.42 -26.29 1.76
N ARG A 17 8.52 -25.00 1.39
CA ARG A 17 9.49 -24.08 2.01
C ARG A 17 9.08 -23.70 3.43
N LEU A 18 7.78 -23.52 3.67
CA LEU A 18 7.28 -23.30 5.03
C LEU A 18 7.57 -24.49 5.93
N ALA A 19 7.30 -25.72 5.45
CA ALA A 19 7.59 -26.94 6.20
C ALA A 19 9.09 -27.10 6.48
N LEU A 20 9.96 -26.76 5.50
CA LEU A 20 11.42 -26.78 5.70
C LEU A 20 11.84 -25.77 6.80
N SER A 21 11.32 -24.54 6.75
CA SER A 21 11.62 -23.51 7.77
C SER A 21 11.14 -23.93 9.15
N VAL A 22 9.93 -24.50 9.25
CA VAL A 22 9.38 -25.07 10.49
C VAL A 22 10.25 -26.22 11.00
N GLY A 23 10.67 -27.16 10.13
CA GLY A 23 11.52 -28.27 10.50
C GLY A 23 12.89 -27.84 11.00
N LEU A 24 13.54 -26.87 10.34
CA LEU A 24 14.81 -26.30 10.79
C LEU A 24 14.69 -25.55 12.11
N GLY A 25 13.61 -24.78 12.29
CA GLY A 25 13.33 -24.09 13.56
C GLY A 25 13.06 -25.07 14.71
N ALA A 26 12.29 -26.13 14.44
CA ALA A 26 12.03 -27.19 15.42
C ALA A 26 13.32 -27.95 15.77
N LEU A 27 14.16 -28.26 14.75
CA LEU A 27 15.48 -28.88 14.98
C LEU A 27 16.37 -28.01 15.88
N ALA A 28 16.39 -26.70 15.68
CA ALA A 28 17.17 -25.77 16.52
C ALA A 28 16.71 -25.80 17.99
N VAL A 29 15.38 -25.81 18.22
CA VAL A 29 14.80 -25.86 19.58
C VAL A 29 15.04 -27.21 20.23
N VAL A 30 14.79 -28.30 19.50
CA VAL A 30 15.02 -29.68 20.00
C VAL A 30 16.50 -29.88 20.31
N ALA A 31 17.41 -29.46 19.42
CA ALA A 31 18.85 -29.52 19.67
C ALA A 31 19.26 -28.72 20.92
N GLY A 32 18.61 -27.58 21.19
CA GLY A 32 18.80 -26.80 22.42
C GLY A 32 18.38 -27.56 23.67
N ALA A 33 17.19 -28.15 23.68
CA ALA A 33 16.68 -28.94 24.80
C ALA A 33 17.55 -30.20 25.03
N VAL A 34 17.93 -30.91 23.96
CA VAL A 34 18.82 -32.08 24.02
C VAL A 34 20.22 -31.69 24.52
N LEU A 35 20.76 -30.56 24.05
CA LEU A 35 22.07 -30.05 24.51
C LEU A 35 22.11 -29.89 26.04
N VAL A 36 21.10 -29.21 26.60
CA VAL A 36 21.04 -28.94 28.04
C VAL A 36 20.81 -30.24 28.84
N GLY A 37 19.96 -31.15 28.31
CA GLY A 37 19.74 -32.47 28.88
C GLY A 37 20.99 -33.35 28.88
N LEU A 38 21.70 -33.44 27.73
CA LEU A 38 22.95 -34.18 27.63
C LEU A 38 24.06 -33.62 28.50
N ALA A 39 24.14 -32.27 28.61
CA ALA A 39 25.08 -31.62 29.52
C ALA A 39 24.81 -32.00 31.00
N GLY A 40 23.53 -31.96 31.39
CA GLY A 40 23.13 -32.43 32.74
C GLY A 40 23.46 -33.89 32.99
N TYR A 41 23.19 -34.78 32.02
CA TYR A 41 23.55 -36.20 32.10
C TYR A 41 25.05 -36.40 32.22
N LEU A 42 25.84 -35.66 31.42
CA LEU A 42 27.31 -35.75 31.44
C LEU A 42 27.85 -35.34 32.81
N ILE A 43 27.31 -34.23 33.40
CA ILE A 43 27.72 -33.75 34.71
C ILE A 43 27.40 -34.80 35.82
N CYS A 44 26.19 -35.33 35.84
CA CYS A 44 25.78 -36.34 36.80
C CYS A 44 26.62 -37.64 36.68
N ARG A 45 26.90 -38.09 35.45
CA ARG A 45 27.70 -39.27 35.23
C ARG A 45 29.18 -39.05 35.55
N ALA A 46 29.72 -37.88 35.29
CA ALA A 46 31.10 -37.53 35.62
C ALA A 46 31.34 -37.44 37.13
N ALA A 47 30.31 -37.06 37.92
CA ALA A 47 30.38 -37.03 39.41
C ALA A 47 30.71 -38.43 40.01
N GLY A 48 30.36 -39.53 39.34
CA GLY A 48 30.74 -40.90 39.70
C GLY A 48 32.17 -41.27 39.34
N GLN A 49 32.98 -40.34 38.84
CA GLN A 49 34.40 -40.53 38.46
C GLN A 49 34.67 -41.76 37.56
N PRO A 50 33.88 -42.01 36.50
CA PRO A 50 34.14 -43.15 35.59
C PRO A 50 35.39 -42.88 34.77
N PRO A 51 35.98 -43.94 34.13
CA PRO A 51 37.07 -43.75 33.18
C PRO A 51 36.68 -42.75 32.04
N ILE A 52 37.59 -41.86 31.71
CA ILE A 52 37.34 -40.75 30.75
C ILE A 52 36.80 -41.26 29.38
N LEU A 53 37.29 -42.44 28.92
CA LEU A 53 36.81 -43.07 27.68
C LEU A 53 35.30 -43.34 27.68
N SER A 54 34.70 -43.64 28.84
CA SER A 54 33.26 -43.90 28.96
C SER A 54 32.40 -42.64 28.79
N LEU A 55 32.99 -41.46 28.90
CA LEU A 55 32.33 -40.16 28.71
C LEU A 55 32.49 -39.61 27.28
N THR A 56 33.40 -40.17 26.47
CA THR A 56 33.75 -39.63 25.14
C THR A 56 32.53 -39.52 24.20
N THR A 57 31.68 -40.55 24.13
CA THR A 57 30.47 -40.53 23.33
C THR A 57 29.51 -39.41 23.72
N LEU A 58 29.33 -39.15 25.05
CA LEU A 58 28.50 -38.08 25.58
C LEU A 58 29.09 -36.70 25.26
N ILE A 59 30.41 -36.56 25.40
CA ILE A 59 31.10 -35.30 25.06
C ILE A 59 30.90 -35.00 23.57
N VAL A 60 31.02 -35.98 22.69
CA VAL A 60 30.78 -35.82 21.24
C VAL A 60 29.31 -35.45 20.99
N ALA A 61 28.36 -36.14 21.64
CA ALA A 61 26.93 -35.82 21.50
C ALA A 61 26.58 -34.38 21.94
N VAL A 62 27.16 -33.90 23.02
CA VAL A 62 27.02 -32.51 23.48
C VAL A 62 27.58 -31.55 22.44
N ARG A 63 28.76 -31.82 21.85
CA ARG A 63 29.35 -30.99 20.80
C ARG A 63 28.49 -30.97 19.54
N VAL A 64 27.96 -32.13 19.11
CA VAL A 64 27.07 -32.22 17.96
C VAL A 64 25.81 -31.36 18.19
N ALA A 65 25.16 -31.50 19.35
CA ALA A 65 23.98 -30.70 19.67
C ALA A 65 24.30 -29.19 19.73
N ALA A 66 25.47 -28.83 20.30
CA ALA A 66 25.92 -27.44 20.40
C ALA A 66 26.20 -26.80 19.02
N LEU A 67 26.67 -27.57 18.02
CA LEU A 67 26.89 -27.08 16.65
C LEU A 67 25.61 -27.11 15.82
N THR A 68 24.74 -28.11 16.04
CA THR A 68 23.47 -28.27 15.32
C THR A 68 22.52 -27.10 15.59
N ARG A 69 22.41 -26.66 16.86
CA ARG A 69 21.51 -25.58 17.27
C ARG A 69 21.74 -24.27 16.50
N PRO A 70 22.91 -23.63 16.50
CA PRO A 70 23.17 -22.41 15.76
C PRO A 70 23.10 -22.62 14.24
N GLY A 71 23.58 -23.77 13.72
CA GLY A 71 23.51 -24.09 12.31
C GLY A 71 22.06 -24.19 11.79
N ALA A 72 21.22 -24.92 12.53
CA ALA A 72 19.80 -25.03 12.20
C ALA A 72 19.06 -23.67 12.32
N ARG A 73 19.39 -22.87 13.33
CA ARG A 73 18.82 -21.52 13.52
C ARG A 73 19.21 -20.57 12.38
N TYR A 74 20.47 -20.64 11.93
CA TYR A 74 20.93 -19.85 10.80
C TYR A 74 20.23 -20.25 9.49
N ALA A 75 20.18 -21.56 9.22
CA ALA A 75 19.50 -22.10 8.04
C ALA A 75 17.99 -21.78 8.05
N GLU A 76 17.34 -21.88 9.22
CA GLU A 76 15.93 -21.47 9.38
C GLU A 76 15.73 -20.00 9.01
N ARG A 77 16.56 -19.08 9.52
CA ARG A 77 16.46 -17.66 9.19
C ARG A 77 16.61 -17.39 7.70
N LEU A 78 17.59 -18.02 7.04
CA LEU A 78 17.76 -17.87 5.59
C LEU A 78 16.52 -18.35 4.82
N CYS A 79 16.00 -19.53 5.17
CA CYS A 79 14.82 -20.09 4.49
C CYS A 79 13.56 -19.29 4.75
N SER A 80 13.32 -18.85 6.01
CA SER A 80 12.12 -18.11 6.40
C SER A 80 12.10 -16.71 5.81
N HIS A 81 13.23 -16.00 5.80
CA HIS A 81 13.32 -14.67 5.18
C HIS A 81 13.23 -14.75 3.65
N ASP A 82 13.86 -15.73 2.97
CA ASP A 82 13.68 -15.92 1.53
C ASP A 82 12.21 -16.19 1.18
N LEU A 83 11.51 -17.01 1.99
CA LEU A 83 10.07 -17.25 1.83
C LEU A 83 9.26 -15.96 1.97
N ALA A 84 9.54 -15.15 3.00
CA ALA A 84 8.83 -13.92 3.27
C ALA A 84 9.06 -12.86 2.18
N PHE A 85 10.30 -12.63 1.75
CA PHE A 85 10.60 -11.63 0.73
C PHE A 85 10.00 -11.98 -0.64
N ARG A 86 10.00 -13.25 -1.03
CA ARG A 86 9.32 -13.69 -2.26
C ARG A 86 7.80 -13.48 -2.17
N ALA A 87 7.22 -13.76 -1.01
CA ALA A 87 5.80 -13.51 -0.77
C ALA A 87 5.47 -12.01 -0.87
N LEU A 88 6.30 -11.14 -0.27
CA LEU A 88 6.14 -9.68 -0.38
C LEU A 88 6.22 -9.18 -1.83
N GLY A 89 7.20 -9.65 -2.61
CA GLY A 89 7.31 -9.30 -4.03
C GLY A 89 6.02 -9.62 -4.79
N ASN A 90 5.48 -10.82 -4.58
CA ASN A 90 4.21 -11.23 -5.20
C ASN A 90 3.02 -10.37 -4.76
N VAL A 91 2.95 -10.01 -3.46
CA VAL A 91 1.89 -9.15 -2.94
C VAL A 91 1.98 -7.75 -3.54
N ARG A 92 3.18 -7.14 -3.58
CA ARG A 92 3.39 -5.81 -4.17
C ARG A 92 2.92 -5.76 -5.61
N THR A 93 3.30 -6.76 -6.43
CA THR A 93 2.87 -6.84 -7.84
C THR A 93 1.34 -6.95 -7.95
N ARG A 94 0.70 -7.78 -7.13
CA ARG A 94 -0.76 -7.96 -7.14
C ARG A 94 -1.51 -6.72 -6.68
N VAL A 95 -1.00 -6.03 -5.64
CA VAL A 95 -1.60 -4.79 -5.15
C VAL A 95 -1.47 -3.69 -6.19
N PHE A 96 -0.30 -3.56 -6.83
CA PHE A 96 -0.11 -2.60 -7.91
C PHE A 96 -1.08 -2.85 -9.08
N ALA A 97 -1.16 -4.09 -9.55
CA ALA A 97 -2.09 -4.49 -10.61
C ALA A 97 -3.58 -4.30 -10.24
N ALA A 98 -3.91 -4.30 -8.95
CA ALA A 98 -5.27 -4.02 -8.49
C ALA A 98 -5.55 -2.51 -8.37
N ILE A 99 -4.53 -1.69 -8.08
CA ILE A 99 -4.67 -0.23 -7.94
C ILE A 99 -4.70 0.46 -9.32
N GLU A 100 -3.92 -0.02 -10.28
CA GLU A 100 -3.83 0.57 -11.62
C GLU A 100 -5.21 0.82 -12.27
N PRO A 101 -6.15 -0.13 -12.31
CA PRO A 101 -7.48 0.09 -12.87
C PRO A 101 -8.39 1.03 -12.05
N LEU A 102 -8.02 1.32 -10.78
CA LEU A 102 -8.77 2.25 -9.94
C LEU A 102 -8.42 3.71 -10.24
N ALA A 103 -7.27 3.97 -10.84
CA ALA A 103 -6.80 5.34 -11.12
C ALA A 103 -7.55 5.95 -12.33
N PRO A 104 -7.81 7.30 -12.30
CA PRO A 104 -7.60 8.20 -11.16
C PRO A 104 -8.80 8.23 -10.19
N ALA A 105 -10.04 8.07 -10.69
CA ALA A 105 -11.28 8.37 -9.97
C ALA A 105 -11.49 7.52 -8.70
N GLY A 106 -11.18 6.24 -8.76
CA GLY A 106 -11.28 5.33 -7.61
C GLY A 106 -10.29 5.63 -6.49
N LEU A 107 -9.24 6.40 -6.76
CA LEU A 107 -8.20 6.75 -5.79
C LEU A 107 -8.40 8.13 -5.16
N GLU A 108 -9.25 9.00 -5.69
CA GLU A 108 -9.51 10.35 -5.17
C GLU A 108 -9.99 10.38 -3.72
N ALA A 109 -10.61 9.29 -3.25
CA ALA A 109 -11.05 9.17 -1.85
C ALA A 109 -9.88 8.98 -0.86
N TYR A 110 -8.68 8.67 -1.35
CA TYR A 110 -7.49 8.45 -0.54
C TYR A 110 -6.55 9.64 -0.63
N ARG A 111 -5.92 9.99 0.49
CA ARG A 111 -4.81 10.96 0.48
C ARG A 111 -3.54 10.25 -0.02
N ASP A 112 -2.67 10.97 -0.73
CA ASP A 112 -1.42 10.43 -1.29
C ASP A 112 -0.57 9.70 -0.23
N GLY A 113 -0.44 10.29 0.96
CA GLY A 113 0.29 9.68 2.08
C GLY A 113 -0.36 8.39 2.61
N GLU A 114 -1.69 8.28 2.55
CA GLU A 114 -2.41 7.06 2.94
C GLU A 114 -2.17 5.92 1.95
N LEU A 115 -2.25 6.19 0.66
CA LEU A 115 -1.94 5.19 -0.38
C LEU A 115 -0.51 4.71 -0.28
N LEU A 116 0.45 5.63 -0.12
CA LEU A 116 1.85 5.28 0.05
C LEU A 116 2.07 4.41 1.31
N SER A 117 1.44 4.78 2.43
CA SER A 117 1.50 3.98 3.67
C SER A 117 0.94 2.58 3.47
N ARG A 118 -0.19 2.42 2.74
CA ARG A 118 -0.78 1.12 2.43
C ARG A 118 0.11 0.28 1.50
N MET A 119 0.74 0.91 0.50
CA MET A 119 1.61 0.23 -0.45
C MET A 119 2.96 -0.19 0.14
N VAL A 120 3.47 0.53 1.13
CA VAL A 120 4.77 0.24 1.75
C VAL A 120 4.58 -0.40 3.11
N ALA A 121 4.11 0.34 4.10
CA ALA A 121 4.09 -0.11 5.49
C ALA A 121 3.11 -1.27 5.74
N ASP A 122 1.90 -1.22 5.16
CA ASP A 122 0.91 -2.28 5.37
C ASP A 122 1.33 -3.58 4.66
N ILE A 123 1.88 -3.49 3.45
CA ILE A 123 2.40 -4.68 2.74
C ILE A 123 3.58 -5.26 3.51
N ASP A 124 4.52 -4.43 3.99
CA ASP A 124 5.67 -4.91 4.75
C ASP A 124 5.26 -5.61 6.05
N GLN A 125 4.16 -5.18 6.69
CA GLN A 125 3.60 -5.89 7.84
C GLN A 125 3.07 -7.28 7.50
N LEU A 126 2.71 -7.57 6.25
CA LEU A 126 2.20 -8.90 5.87
C LEU A 126 3.26 -9.99 5.96
N GLN A 127 4.56 -9.67 5.91
CA GLN A 127 5.62 -10.66 6.16
C GLN A 127 5.50 -11.29 7.56
N ASP A 128 4.96 -10.54 8.53
CA ASP A 128 4.81 -11.01 9.91
C ASP A 128 3.76 -12.14 10.03
N VAL A 129 2.87 -12.31 9.04
CA VAL A 129 2.01 -13.51 8.95
C VAL A 129 2.86 -14.78 8.87
N ALA A 130 3.88 -14.77 8.01
CA ALA A 130 4.75 -15.93 7.85
C ALA A 130 5.75 -16.06 9.00
N LEU A 131 6.51 -14.98 9.30
CA LEU A 131 7.65 -15.01 10.20
C LEU A 131 7.28 -15.02 11.68
N ARG A 132 6.21 -14.29 12.04
CA ARG A 132 5.86 -14.09 13.45
C ARG A 132 4.59 -14.79 13.90
N LEU A 133 3.83 -15.36 12.96
CA LEU A 133 2.61 -16.10 13.30
C LEU A 133 2.71 -17.57 12.88
N LEU A 134 2.84 -17.88 11.59
CA LEU A 134 2.80 -19.26 11.10
C LEU A 134 4.04 -20.05 11.51
N LEU A 135 5.22 -19.46 11.40
CA LEU A 135 6.48 -20.12 11.70
C LEU A 135 6.61 -20.47 13.19
N PRO A 136 6.40 -19.54 14.17
CA PRO A 136 6.48 -19.90 15.58
C PRO A 136 5.43 -20.93 16.00
N LEU A 137 4.20 -20.86 15.44
CA LEU A 137 3.16 -21.86 15.70
C LEU A 137 3.58 -23.25 15.23
N GLY A 138 4.10 -23.34 13.99
CA GLY A 138 4.59 -24.60 13.44
C GLY A 138 5.78 -25.18 14.22
N VAL A 139 6.76 -24.32 14.55
CA VAL A 139 7.93 -24.71 15.34
C VAL A 139 7.52 -25.18 16.74
N ALA A 140 6.63 -24.45 17.41
CA ALA A 140 6.13 -24.82 18.74
C ALA A 140 5.44 -26.19 18.72
N LEU A 141 4.57 -26.44 17.73
CA LEU A 141 3.86 -27.69 17.60
C LEU A 141 4.83 -28.87 17.39
N VAL A 142 5.73 -28.77 16.42
CA VAL A 142 6.67 -29.84 16.07
C VAL A 142 7.67 -30.09 17.20
N ALA A 143 8.30 -29.02 17.73
CA ALA A 143 9.30 -29.16 18.77
C ALA A 143 8.69 -29.69 20.10
N ALA A 144 7.52 -29.17 20.51
CA ALA A 144 6.83 -29.66 21.70
C ALA A 144 6.46 -31.15 21.55
N THR A 145 5.93 -31.56 20.38
CA THR A 145 5.57 -32.96 20.13
C THR A 145 6.79 -33.88 20.24
N VAL A 146 7.93 -33.49 19.64
CA VAL A 146 9.17 -34.28 19.66
C VAL A 146 9.73 -34.38 21.09
N VAL A 147 9.82 -33.24 21.81
CA VAL A 147 10.41 -33.23 23.16
C VAL A 147 9.50 -33.95 24.16
N VAL A 148 8.20 -33.70 24.15
CA VAL A 148 7.23 -34.39 25.02
C VAL A 148 7.23 -35.88 24.74
N GLY A 149 7.21 -36.27 23.44
CA GLY A 149 7.29 -37.69 23.04
C GLY A 149 8.54 -38.38 23.56
N GLY A 150 9.71 -37.73 23.45
CA GLY A 150 10.97 -38.24 24.00
C GLY A 150 10.95 -38.41 25.52
N VAL A 151 10.40 -37.43 26.28
CA VAL A 151 10.26 -37.47 27.73
C VAL A 151 9.23 -38.53 28.17
N LEU A 152 8.12 -38.70 27.43
CA LEU A 152 7.09 -39.72 27.68
C LEU A 152 7.66 -41.16 27.64
N VAL A 153 8.57 -41.42 26.71
CA VAL A 153 9.21 -42.74 26.58
C VAL A 153 10.06 -43.07 27.82
N VAL A 154 10.74 -42.07 28.36
CA VAL A 154 11.63 -42.26 29.54
C VAL A 154 10.84 -42.23 30.85
N SER A 155 9.90 -41.27 31.01
CA SER A 155 9.07 -41.11 32.20
C SER A 155 7.68 -40.60 31.77
N PRO A 156 6.65 -41.47 31.70
CA PRO A 156 5.30 -41.07 31.31
C PRO A 156 4.73 -39.93 32.16
N ALA A 157 4.94 -39.97 33.49
CA ALA A 157 4.45 -38.93 34.41
C ALA A 157 5.11 -37.57 34.13
N ALA A 158 6.44 -37.55 33.91
CA ALA A 158 7.17 -36.32 33.59
C ALA A 158 6.77 -35.78 32.23
N GLY A 159 6.57 -36.66 31.24
CA GLY A 159 6.12 -36.28 29.88
C GLY A 159 4.72 -35.66 29.86
N LEU A 160 3.77 -36.23 30.64
CA LEU A 160 2.41 -35.67 30.77
C LEU A 160 2.43 -34.28 31.46
N LEU A 161 3.22 -34.14 32.53
CA LEU A 161 3.39 -32.84 33.21
C LEU A 161 4.00 -31.79 32.28
N LEU A 162 5.03 -32.17 31.53
CA LEU A 162 5.68 -31.30 30.52
C LEU A 162 4.68 -30.89 29.41
N GLY A 163 3.93 -31.85 28.86
CA GLY A 163 2.92 -31.59 27.85
C GLY A 163 1.82 -30.64 28.33
N ALA A 164 1.31 -30.87 29.57
CA ALA A 164 0.31 -29.99 30.17
C ALA A 164 0.86 -28.57 30.42
N GLY A 165 2.10 -28.46 30.91
CA GLY A 165 2.75 -27.16 31.14
C GLY A 165 3.02 -26.38 29.86
N LEU A 166 3.51 -27.04 28.80
CA LEU A 166 3.70 -26.43 27.48
C LEU A 166 2.36 -26.00 26.87
N ALA A 167 1.32 -26.82 26.98
CA ALA A 167 -0.03 -26.46 26.50
C ALA A 167 -0.60 -25.26 27.26
N ALA A 168 -0.44 -25.24 28.60
CA ALA A 168 -0.85 -24.10 29.43
C ALA A 168 -0.12 -22.81 29.02
N ALA A 169 1.21 -22.85 28.86
CA ALA A 169 1.99 -21.71 28.40
C ALA A 169 1.62 -21.25 26.98
N ALA A 170 1.41 -22.20 26.06
CA ALA A 170 1.03 -21.93 24.68
C ALA A 170 -0.37 -21.28 24.53
N VAL A 171 -1.25 -21.44 25.53
CA VAL A 171 -2.61 -20.93 25.50
C VAL A 171 -2.80 -19.71 26.40
N LEU A 172 -2.38 -19.78 27.68
CA LEU A 172 -2.68 -18.74 28.67
C LEU A 172 -1.97 -17.42 28.37
N GLY A 173 -0.66 -17.47 28.08
CA GLY A 173 0.12 -16.29 27.72
C GLY A 173 -0.43 -15.55 26.49
N PRO A 174 -0.57 -16.23 25.34
CA PRO A 174 -1.17 -15.63 24.13
C PRO A 174 -2.60 -15.11 24.32
N LEU A 175 -3.45 -15.82 25.10
CA LEU A 175 -4.82 -15.37 25.38
C LEU A 175 -4.86 -14.05 26.17
N VAL A 176 -4.03 -13.93 27.21
CA VAL A 176 -3.92 -12.69 27.98
C VAL A 176 -3.36 -11.59 27.11
N ALA A 177 -2.29 -11.87 26.36
CA ALA A 177 -1.68 -10.93 25.44
C ALA A 177 -2.69 -10.39 24.41
N ALA A 178 -3.47 -11.28 23.78
CA ALA A 178 -4.47 -10.89 22.76
C ALA A 178 -5.60 -10.02 23.34
N ARG A 179 -6.12 -10.36 24.54
CA ARG A 179 -7.17 -9.58 25.21
C ARG A 179 -6.75 -8.16 25.57
N VAL A 180 -5.51 -8.01 26.03
CA VAL A 180 -5.00 -6.70 26.40
C VAL A 180 -4.78 -5.84 25.18
N VAL A 181 -4.08 -6.37 24.18
CA VAL A 181 -3.75 -5.64 22.97
C VAL A 181 -5.01 -5.21 22.20
N ALA A 182 -6.04 -6.05 22.14
CA ALA A 182 -7.31 -5.71 21.48
C ALA A 182 -7.98 -4.45 22.06
N ARG A 183 -7.76 -4.14 23.34
CA ARG A 183 -8.33 -2.97 24.03
C ARG A 183 -7.53 -1.69 23.80
N THR A 184 -6.22 -1.78 23.68
CA THR A 184 -5.30 -0.63 23.67
C THR A 184 -4.90 -0.20 22.26
N GLN A 185 -4.82 -1.11 21.29
CA GLN A 185 -4.37 -0.80 19.92
C GLN A 185 -5.22 0.27 19.21
N ARG A 186 -6.56 0.23 19.33
CA ARG A 186 -7.41 1.23 18.71
C ARG A 186 -7.11 2.64 19.21
N ARG A 187 -6.90 2.76 20.55
CA ARG A 187 -6.57 4.04 21.18
C ARG A 187 -5.17 4.51 20.80
N GLN A 188 -4.21 3.59 20.73
CA GLN A 188 -2.83 3.90 20.32
C GLN A 188 -2.77 4.35 18.86
N ALA A 189 -3.51 3.69 17.95
CA ALA A 189 -3.59 4.08 16.55
C ALA A 189 -4.21 5.48 16.37
N ALA A 190 -5.29 5.79 17.10
CA ALA A 190 -5.92 7.10 17.06
C ALA A 190 -4.99 8.22 17.58
N LEU A 191 -4.27 7.96 18.70
CA LEU A 191 -3.30 8.94 19.24
C LEU A 191 -2.10 9.16 18.31
N ARG A 192 -1.59 8.09 17.68
CA ARG A 192 -0.52 8.22 16.67
C ARG A 192 -0.97 9.05 15.47
N ALA A 193 -2.19 8.79 14.97
CA ALA A 193 -2.73 9.54 13.84
C ALA A 193 -2.88 11.03 14.16
N ARG A 194 -3.37 11.37 15.38
CA ARG A 194 -3.44 12.77 15.85
C ARG A 194 -2.07 13.39 15.97
N LEU A 195 -1.14 12.75 16.68
CA LEU A 195 0.22 13.25 16.83
C LEU A 195 0.90 13.51 15.47
N THR A 196 0.72 12.59 14.50
CA THR A 196 1.27 12.77 13.16
C THR A 196 0.61 13.95 12.45
N ALA A 197 -0.72 14.09 12.53
CA ALA A 197 -1.43 15.21 11.93
C ALA A 197 -0.99 16.55 12.54
N ASP A 198 -0.97 16.65 13.86
CA ASP A 198 -0.58 17.88 14.58
C ASP A 198 0.88 18.26 14.30
N LEU A 199 1.76 17.24 14.14
CA LEU A 199 3.16 17.48 13.79
C LEU A 199 3.32 17.95 12.34
N VAL A 200 2.60 17.35 11.39
CA VAL A 200 2.62 17.77 9.98
C VAL A 200 2.05 19.18 9.86
N ASP A 201 0.89 19.45 10.47
CA ASP A 201 0.27 20.78 10.45
C ASP A 201 1.19 21.86 11.08
N ALA A 202 1.89 21.51 12.18
CA ALA A 202 2.84 22.41 12.82
C ALA A 202 4.09 22.67 11.96
N LEU A 203 4.55 21.67 11.19
CA LEU A 203 5.70 21.82 10.28
C LEU A 203 5.32 22.59 9.00
N ASP A 204 4.16 22.32 8.44
CA ASP A 204 3.68 22.97 7.22
C ASP A 204 3.33 24.45 7.47
N ALA A 205 2.84 24.76 8.68
CA ALA A 205 2.52 26.12 9.11
C ALA A 205 3.64 26.76 9.97
N ALA A 206 4.86 26.24 9.95
CA ALA A 206 5.92 26.68 10.86
C ALA A 206 6.21 28.18 10.77
N ASP A 207 6.28 28.72 9.56
CA ASP A 207 6.51 30.13 9.30
C ASP A 207 5.39 31.02 9.89
N GLU A 208 4.14 30.61 9.70
CA GLU A 208 2.97 31.33 10.21
C GLU A 208 2.88 31.25 11.74
N LEU A 209 3.17 30.07 12.30
CA LEU A 209 3.19 29.87 13.76
C LEU A 209 4.25 30.74 14.42
N TRP A 210 5.42 30.84 13.81
CA TRP A 210 6.50 31.66 14.33
C TRP A 210 6.20 33.16 14.22
N LEU A 211 5.70 33.62 13.06
CA LEU A 211 5.30 35.00 12.84
C LEU A 211 4.19 35.48 13.82
N ASN A 212 3.33 34.58 14.23
CA ASN A 212 2.22 34.88 15.14
C ASN A 212 2.54 34.56 16.63
N GLY A 213 3.77 34.14 16.95
CA GLY A 213 4.18 33.73 18.32
C GLY A 213 3.37 32.57 18.88
N ALA A 214 2.88 31.68 18.00
CA ALA A 214 2.03 30.54 18.33
C ALA A 214 2.80 29.19 18.40
N ASP A 215 4.08 29.18 18.07
CA ASP A 215 4.97 28.03 18.06
C ASP A 215 5.01 27.30 19.40
N GLY A 216 5.07 28.02 20.52
CA GLY A 216 5.02 27.44 21.86
C GLY A 216 3.71 26.70 22.17
N ARG A 217 2.57 27.17 21.64
CA ARG A 217 1.27 26.49 21.80
C ARG A 217 1.19 25.21 20.96
N ALA A 218 1.66 25.26 19.73
CA ALA A 218 1.72 24.11 18.85
C ALA A 218 2.65 23.03 19.42
N ALA A 219 3.84 23.40 19.89
CA ALA A 219 4.77 22.49 20.56
C ALA A 219 4.17 21.87 21.83
N ALA A 220 3.43 22.63 22.63
CA ALA A 220 2.76 22.13 23.83
C ALA A 220 1.64 21.12 23.49
N ALA A 221 0.89 21.32 22.40
CA ALA A 221 -0.13 20.39 21.93
C ALA A 221 0.49 19.06 21.48
N VAL A 222 1.53 19.10 20.63
CA VAL A 222 2.30 17.93 20.19
C VAL A 222 2.86 17.17 21.40
N ALA A 223 3.46 17.88 22.37
CA ALA A 223 4.00 17.26 23.59
C ALA A 223 2.90 16.66 24.50
N ALA A 224 1.66 17.17 24.46
CA ALA A 224 0.55 16.60 25.19
C ALA A 224 0.09 15.26 24.58
N ASP A 225 -0.02 15.21 23.25
CA ASP A 225 -0.39 13.98 22.53
C ASP A 225 0.71 12.91 22.62
N ASP A 226 1.99 13.30 22.56
CA ASP A 226 3.11 12.38 22.81
C ASP A 226 3.05 11.80 24.22
N ARG A 227 2.84 12.61 25.25
CA ARG A 227 2.67 12.12 26.63
C ARG A 227 1.49 11.14 26.76
N ALA A 228 0.37 11.42 26.08
CA ALA A 228 -0.77 10.50 26.08
C ALA A 228 -0.42 9.17 25.41
N LEU A 229 0.33 9.21 24.30
CA LEU A 229 0.82 8.02 23.59
C LEU A 229 1.77 7.20 24.46
N VAL A 230 2.73 7.85 25.13
CA VAL A 230 3.67 7.20 26.08
C VAL A 230 2.91 6.50 27.20
N GLN A 231 1.87 7.11 27.78
CA GLN A 231 1.06 6.47 28.83
C GLN A 231 0.36 5.20 28.35
N VAL A 232 -0.15 5.20 27.12
CA VAL A 232 -0.76 4.00 26.53
C VAL A 232 0.31 2.94 26.25
N ALA A 233 1.48 3.33 25.71
CA ALA A 233 2.59 2.43 25.45
C ALA A 233 3.13 1.77 26.73
N LEU A 234 3.23 2.52 27.85
CA LEU A 234 3.62 1.97 29.15
C LEU A 234 2.61 0.93 29.67
N ARG A 235 1.31 1.17 29.50
CA ARG A 235 0.28 0.18 29.87
C ARG A 235 0.40 -1.09 29.04
N ASP A 236 0.64 -0.95 27.73
CA ASP A 236 0.86 -2.08 26.84
C ASP A 236 2.12 -2.87 27.22
N ALA A 237 3.22 -2.18 27.55
CA ALA A 237 4.45 -2.81 27.97
C ALA A 237 4.28 -3.59 29.29
N ARG A 238 3.56 -3.03 30.26
CA ARG A 238 3.25 -3.73 31.53
C ARG A 238 2.40 -4.96 31.28
N ALA A 239 1.40 -4.86 30.43
CA ALA A 239 0.53 -5.98 30.09
C ALA A 239 1.26 -7.07 29.28
N ALA A 240 2.17 -6.67 28.39
CA ALA A 240 3.05 -7.58 27.68
C ALA A 240 3.96 -8.32 28.67
N GLY A 241 4.58 -7.60 29.62
CA GLY A 241 5.40 -8.21 30.69
C GLY A 241 4.61 -9.18 31.57
N ALA A 242 3.36 -8.86 31.89
CA ALA A 242 2.50 -9.77 32.63
C ALA A 242 2.16 -11.06 31.86
N ALA A 243 1.89 -10.95 30.54
CA ALA A 243 1.65 -12.11 29.69
C ALA A 243 2.90 -13.00 29.54
N ASP A 244 4.07 -12.38 29.42
CA ASP A 244 5.35 -13.11 29.33
C ASP A 244 5.69 -13.74 30.69
N ALA A 245 5.40 -13.07 31.84
CA ALA A 245 5.56 -13.61 33.19
C ALA A 245 4.71 -14.87 33.42
N ILE A 246 3.50 -14.95 32.85
CA ILE A 246 2.65 -16.17 32.90
C ILE A 246 3.38 -17.35 32.24
N GLY A 247 3.97 -17.11 31.06
CA GLY A 247 4.74 -18.12 30.33
C GLY A 247 5.96 -18.62 31.15
N VAL A 248 6.72 -17.68 31.72
CA VAL A 248 7.88 -17.98 32.57
C VAL A 248 7.47 -18.72 33.86
N ALA A 249 6.38 -18.29 34.51
CA ALA A 249 5.85 -18.97 35.70
C ALA A 249 5.40 -20.40 35.37
N ALA A 250 4.70 -20.60 34.24
CA ALA A 250 4.33 -21.94 33.79
C ALA A 250 5.56 -22.82 33.53
N ALA A 251 6.62 -22.27 32.93
CA ALA A 251 7.88 -22.97 32.72
C ALA A 251 8.54 -23.37 34.07
N ALA A 252 8.64 -22.43 35.00
CA ALA A 252 9.24 -22.69 36.33
C ALA A 252 8.45 -23.73 37.13
N LEU A 253 7.11 -23.59 37.19
CA LEU A 253 6.25 -24.54 37.92
C LEU A 253 6.29 -25.93 37.29
N THR A 254 6.28 -26.03 35.96
CA THR A 254 6.37 -27.31 35.26
C THR A 254 7.73 -27.96 35.46
N THR A 255 8.82 -27.19 35.40
CA THR A 255 10.18 -27.69 35.63
C THR A 255 10.32 -28.21 37.08
N LEU A 256 9.76 -27.49 38.06
CA LEU A 256 9.73 -27.93 39.46
C LEU A 256 8.89 -29.21 39.62
N ALA A 257 7.72 -29.27 38.99
CA ALA A 257 6.87 -30.47 39.04
C ALA A 257 7.56 -31.71 38.44
N VAL A 258 8.26 -31.53 37.29
CA VAL A 258 9.07 -32.58 36.68
C VAL A 258 10.21 -33.00 37.58
N LEU A 259 10.93 -32.05 38.21
CA LEU A 259 11.99 -32.35 39.16
C LEU A 259 11.48 -33.19 40.35
N LEU A 260 10.40 -32.74 41.00
CA LEU A 260 9.82 -33.44 42.17
C LEU A 260 9.34 -34.84 41.78
N THR A 261 8.68 -34.99 40.63
CA THR A 261 8.14 -36.27 40.15
C THR A 261 9.25 -37.23 39.80
N THR A 262 10.30 -36.77 39.07
CA THR A 262 11.43 -37.61 38.68
C THR A 262 12.31 -38.00 39.88
N THR A 263 12.51 -37.09 40.88
CA THR A 263 13.21 -37.37 42.13
C THR A 263 12.45 -38.40 42.95
N ALA A 264 11.13 -38.28 43.08
CA ALA A 264 10.31 -39.26 43.76
C ALA A 264 10.30 -40.63 43.07
N ALA A 265 10.33 -40.66 41.72
CA ALA A 265 10.44 -41.90 40.96
C ALA A 265 11.81 -42.58 41.16
N ALA A 266 12.89 -41.79 41.16
CA ALA A 266 14.25 -42.28 41.43
C ALA A 266 14.36 -42.85 42.84
N GLY A 267 13.79 -42.16 43.85
CA GLY A 267 13.77 -42.67 45.23
C GLY A 267 13.00 -43.96 45.44
N ARG A 268 12.05 -44.27 44.56
CA ARG A 268 11.32 -45.56 44.50
C ARG A 268 11.98 -46.64 43.64
N GLY A 269 13.12 -46.34 43.03
CA GLY A 269 13.78 -47.25 42.09
C GLY A 269 13.09 -47.41 40.73
N ALA A 270 12.09 -46.59 40.45
CA ALA A 270 11.33 -46.59 39.17
C ALA A 270 12.01 -45.81 38.04
N LEU A 271 13.02 -45.00 38.35
CA LEU A 271 13.82 -44.23 37.42
C LEU A 271 15.29 -44.24 37.83
N ASP A 272 16.20 -44.32 36.85
CA ASP A 272 17.63 -44.13 37.10
C ASP A 272 17.88 -42.71 37.65
N PRO A 273 18.51 -42.56 38.85
CA PRO A 273 18.84 -41.27 39.44
C PRO A 273 19.63 -40.34 38.49
N LEU A 274 20.43 -40.89 37.60
CA LEU A 274 21.18 -40.10 36.58
C LEU A 274 20.28 -39.40 35.57
N LEU A 275 19.02 -39.79 35.43
CA LEU A 275 18.05 -39.18 34.50
C LEU A 275 17.25 -38.01 35.11
N VAL A 276 17.32 -37.79 36.42
CA VAL A 276 16.58 -36.71 37.09
C VAL A 276 16.99 -35.35 36.57
N ALA A 277 18.29 -35.02 36.55
CA ALA A 277 18.78 -33.74 36.07
C ALA A 277 18.56 -33.56 34.55
N PRO A 278 18.87 -34.53 33.68
CA PRO A 278 18.55 -34.43 32.26
C PRO A 278 17.10 -34.13 31.95
N LEU A 279 16.14 -34.86 32.53
CA LEU A 279 14.72 -34.68 32.33
C LEU A 279 14.25 -33.29 32.80
N THR A 280 14.75 -32.83 33.93
CA THR A 280 14.45 -31.49 34.47
C THR A 280 14.97 -30.38 33.53
N LEU A 281 16.22 -30.53 33.06
CA LEU A 281 16.84 -29.54 32.15
C LEU A 281 16.22 -29.54 30.76
N VAL A 282 15.83 -30.70 30.21
CA VAL A 282 15.06 -30.81 28.98
C VAL A 282 13.70 -30.14 29.14
N ALA A 283 13.01 -30.34 30.25
CA ALA A 283 11.74 -29.68 30.53
C ALA A 283 11.87 -28.16 30.55
N MET A 284 12.93 -27.63 31.18
CA MET A 284 13.23 -26.19 31.17
C MET A 284 13.50 -25.68 29.72
N GLY A 285 14.34 -26.39 28.96
CA GLY A 285 14.69 -26.01 27.59
C GLY A 285 13.53 -26.10 26.59
N ALA A 286 12.56 -27.00 26.83
CA ALA A 286 11.41 -27.18 25.97
C ALA A 286 10.50 -25.93 25.84
N PHE A 287 10.48 -25.08 26.86
CA PHE A 287 9.67 -23.84 26.86
C PHE A 287 10.15 -22.81 25.84
N GLU A 288 11.39 -22.91 25.35
CA GLU A 288 11.88 -22.09 24.23
C GLU A 288 10.94 -22.18 22.99
N ALA A 289 10.27 -23.32 22.82
CA ALA A 289 9.32 -23.53 21.73
C ALA A 289 8.06 -22.65 21.80
N VAL A 290 7.52 -22.44 23.01
CA VAL A 290 6.19 -21.84 23.21
C VAL A 290 6.22 -20.39 23.68
N LEU A 291 7.29 -19.93 24.32
CA LEU A 291 7.41 -18.56 24.82
C LEU A 291 7.22 -17.49 23.73
N PRO A 292 7.70 -17.67 22.49
CA PRO A 292 7.47 -16.69 21.40
C PRO A 292 6.00 -16.51 21.00
N LEU A 293 5.10 -17.44 21.37
CA LEU A 293 3.68 -17.38 20.96
C LEU A 293 2.93 -16.19 21.59
N SER A 294 3.32 -15.74 22.79
CA SER A 294 2.75 -14.54 23.41
C SER A 294 3.07 -13.29 22.58
N ALA A 295 4.28 -13.17 22.06
CA ALA A 295 4.67 -12.08 21.17
C ALA A 295 3.92 -12.14 19.83
N ALA A 296 3.74 -13.33 19.27
CA ALA A 296 2.96 -13.56 18.05
C ALA A 296 1.50 -13.11 18.23
N ALA A 297 0.88 -13.45 19.35
CA ALA A 297 -0.50 -13.06 19.67
C ALA A 297 -0.66 -11.54 19.81
N ARG A 298 0.33 -10.83 20.34
CA ARG A 298 0.32 -9.35 20.42
C ARG A 298 0.35 -8.66 19.05
N GLN A 299 1.00 -9.27 18.06
CA GLN A 299 1.13 -8.68 16.73
C GLN A 299 -0.05 -9.00 15.82
N LEU A 300 -0.79 -10.07 16.10
CA LEU A 300 -1.91 -10.54 15.27
C LEU A 300 -2.92 -9.44 14.89
N PRO A 301 -3.41 -8.57 15.80
CA PRO A 301 -4.37 -7.53 15.43
C PRO A 301 -3.79 -6.48 14.47
N ALA A 302 -2.51 -6.10 14.61
CA ALA A 302 -1.84 -5.16 13.71
C ALA A 302 -1.73 -5.74 12.30
N VAL A 303 -1.26 -6.99 12.19
CA VAL A 303 -1.12 -7.72 10.94
C VAL A 303 -2.49 -7.91 10.24
N LEU A 304 -3.53 -8.27 11.00
CA LEU A 304 -4.89 -8.38 10.46
C LEU A 304 -5.46 -7.03 10.04
N GLY A 305 -5.11 -5.95 10.74
CA GLY A 305 -5.50 -4.58 10.38
C GLY A 305 -4.88 -4.15 9.05
N ALA A 306 -3.57 -4.27 8.91
CA ALA A 306 -2.86 -4.01 7.66
C ALA A 306 -3.40 -4.87 6.51
N GLY A 307 -3.59 -6.16 6.77
CA GLY A 307 -4.13 -7.08 5.78
C GLY A 307 -5.54 -6.73 5.31
N ARG A 308 -6.42 -6.22 6.18
CA ARG A 308 -7.75 -5.74 5.77
C ARG A 308 -7.64 -4.54 4.84
N ARG A 309 -6.81 -3.55 5.17
CA ARG A 309 -6.62 -2.36 4.31
C ARG A 309 -6.07 -2.71 2.94
N VAL A 310 -5.14 -3.67 2.87
CA VAL A 310 -4.62 -4.18 1.59
C VAL A 310 -5.70 -4.94 0.81
N LEU A 311 -6.48 -5.79 1.47
CA LEU A 311 -7.58 -6.52 0.83
C LEU A 311 -8.71 -5.60 0.37
N GLU A 312 -9.01 -4.52 1.11
CA GLU A 312 -9.99 -3.49 0.71
C GLU A 312 -9.59 -2.82 -0.62
N LEU A 313 -8.29 -2.56 -0.84
CA LEU A 313 -7.80 -2.03 -2.11
C LEU A 313 -7.91 -3.06 -3.25
N ILE A 314 -7.55 -4.32 -2.97
CA ILE A 314 -7.61 -5.40 -3.98
C ILE A 314 -9.05 -5.74 -4.38
N ASP A 315 -9.98 -5.70 -3.44
CA ASP A 315 -11.38 -6.05 -3.66
C ASP A 315 -12.22 -4.91 -4.24
N ARG A 316 -11.66 -3.69 -4.28
CA ARG A 316 -12.40 -2.54 -4.79
C ARG A 316 -12.62 -2.68 -6.29
N PRO A 317 -13.87 -2.66 -6.77
CA PRO A 317 -14.14 -2.70 -8.19
C PRO A 317 -13.67 -1.39 -8.84
N PRO A 318 -13.13 -1.42 -10.06
CA PRO A 318 -12.83 -0.21 -10.83
C PRO A 318 -14.12 0.56 -11.12
N GLU A 319 -14.04 1.89 -11.12
CA GLU A 319 -15.19 2.75 -11.46
C GLU A 319 -15.56 2.64 -12.94
N VAL A 320 -14.58 2.34 -13.78
CA VAL A 320 -14.73 2.13 -15.22
C VAL A 320 -14.17 0.76 -15.56
N ALA A 321 -14.98 -0.08 -16.20
CA ALA A 321 -14.57 -1.40 -16.65
C ALA A 321 -14.65 -1.49 -18.19
N ASP A 322 -13.72 -2.22 -18.78
CA ASP A 322 -13.78 -2.51 -20.21
C ASP A 322 -14.89 -3.51 -20.52
N PRO A 323 -15.60 -3.34 -21.65
CA PRO A 323 -16.64 -4.27 -22.05
C PRO A 323 -16.05 -5.63 -22.44
N ALA A 324 -16.80 -6.71 -22.16
CA ALA A 324 -16.38 -8.07 -22.52
C ALA A 324 -16.22 -8.28 -24.04
N ARG A 325 -16.92 -7.50 -24.84
CA ARG A 325 -16.84 -7.49 -26.30
C ARG A 325 -16.72 -6.03 -26.76
N PRO A 326 -15.49 -5.50 -26.84
CA PRO A 326 -15.27 -4.11 -27.22
C PRO A 326 -15.64 -3.85 -28.68
N ALA A 327 -16.17 -2.66 -28.92
CA ALA A 327 -16.31 -2.12 -30.27
C ALA A 327 -14.92 -1.88 -30.90
N PRO A 328 -14.82 -1.81 -32.23
CA PRO A 328 -13.58 -1.44 -32.90
C PRO A 328 -13.04 -0.09 -32.41
N PRO A 329 -11.71 0.13 -32.44
CA PRO A 329 -11.15 1.43 -32.07
C PRO A 329 -11.83 2.58 -32.85
N PRO A 330 -12.02 3.76 -32.21
CA PRO A 330 -12.66 4.89 -32.88
C PRO A 330 -11.95 5.26 -34.18
N SER A 331 -12.74 5.51 -35.22
CA SER A 331 -12.20 5.97 -36.50
C SER A 331 -11.54 7.35 -36.36
N ARG A 332 -10.51 7.61 -37.12
CA ARG A 332 -9.87 8.93 -37.17
C ARG A 332 -10.24 9.63 -38.50
N PRO A 333 -10.72 10.87 -38.45
CA PRO A 333 -11.00 11.73 -37.29
C PRO A 333 -12.29 11.29 -36.55
N ALA A 334 -12.33 11.47 -35.24
CA ALA A 334 -13.43 11.06 -34.37
C ALA A 334 -14.39 12.24 -34.09
N ALA A 335 -15.70 11.95 -34.10
CA ALA A 335 -16.73 12.84 -33.58
C ALA A 335 -17.10 12.45 -32.16
N ILE A 336 -17.40 13.41 -31.29
CA ILE A 336 -17.93 13.17 -29.92
C ILE A 336 -19.33 13.78 -29.84
N ALA A 337 -20.28 13.05 -29.26
CA ALA A 337 -21.59 13.59 -28.94
C ALA A 337 -22.03 13.16 -27.54
N LEU A 338 -22.45 14.13 -26.75
CA LEU A 338 -23.07 13.97 -25.44
C LEU A 338 -24.53 14.40 -25.55
N ASP A 339 -25.45 13.59 -25.05
CA ASP A 339 -26.89 13.92 -24.96
C ASP A 339 -27.38 13.71 -23.54
N ARG A 340 -27.76 14.82 -22.88
CA ARG A 340 -28.33 14.87 -21.53
C ARG A 340 -27.55 14.03 -20.51
N VAL A 341 -26.24 14.14 -20.55
CA VAL A 341 -25.36 13.34 -19.70
C VAL A 341 -25.47 13.75 -18.23
N VAL A 342 -25.57 12.74 -17.36
CA VAL A 342 -25.59 12.89 -15.90
C VAL A 342 -24.39 12.17 -15.32
N VAL A 343 -23.59 12.88 -14.50
CA VAL A 343 -22.46 12.31 -13.75
C VAL A 343 -22.59 12.69 -12.28
N ALA A 344 -22.50 11.69 -11.41
CA ALA A 344 -22.46 11.87 -9.96
C ALA A 344 -21.11 11.41 -9.39
N ARG A 345 -20.62 12.10 -8.36
CA ARG A 345 -19.32 11.83 -7.70
C ARG A 345 -19.44 11.76 -6.18
N GLY A 346 -18.44 11.13 -5.60
CA GLY A 346 -18.29 11.01 -4.14
C GLY A 346 -19.21 9.95 -3.53
N PRO A 347 -19.04 9.67 -2.22
CA PRO A 347 -19.78 8.62 -1.51
C PRO A 347 -21.29 8.90 -1.46
N GLU A 348 -21.70 10.17 -1.48
CA GLU A 348 -23.11 10.61 -1.49
C GLU A 348 -23.72 10.60 -2.90
N ARG A 349 -22.98 10.21 -3.94
CA ARG A 349 -23.40 10.24 -5.35
C ARG A 349 -24.01 11.59 -5.75
N ARG A 350 -23.35 12.69 -5.35
CA ARG A 350 -23.79 14.04 -5.68
C ARG A 350 -23.66 14.28 -7.18
N ARG A 351 -24.74 14.74 -7.82
CA ARG A 351 -24.71 15.08 -9.25
C ARG A 351 -23.79 16.27 -9.46
N VAL A 352 -22.81 16.12 -10.35
CA VAL A 352 -21.85 17.16 -10.74
C VAL A 352 -22.18 17.65 -12.16
N LEU A 353 -22.55 16.75 -13.06
CA LEU A 353 -23.13 17.07 -14.36
C LEU A 353 -24.59 16.62 -14.36
N ASP A 354 -25.51 17.47 -14.81
CA ASP A 354 -26.94 17.18 -14.87
C ASP A 354 -27.55 17.64 -16.18
N GLY A 355 -27.74 16.70 -17.11
CA GLY A 355 -28.36 16.94 -18.40
C GLY A 355 -27.46 17.66 -19.42
N VAL A 356 -26.14 17.50 -19.34
CA VAL A 356 -25.17 18.16 -20.24
C VAL A 356 -25.23 17.56 -21.64
N SER A 357 -25.35 18.43 -22.65
CA SER A 357 -25.31 18.06 -24.08
C SER A 357 -24.22 18.84 -24.81
N LEU A 358 -23.40 18.15 -25.60
CA LEU A 358 -22.28 18.72 -26.37
C LEU A 358 -22.09 17.93 -27.67
N GLY A 359 -22.01 18.61 -28.82
CA GLY A 359 -21.59 18.02 -30.07
C GLY A 359 -20.23 18.55 -30.50
N LEU A 360 -19.29 17.66 -30.81
CA LEU A 360 -17.97 17.99 -31.30
C LEU A 360 -17.70 17.18 -32.58
N PRO A 361 -18.13 17.68 -33.76
CA PRO A 361 -17.82 17.06 -35.07
C PRO A 361 -16.30 16.98 -35.31
N PRO A 362 -15.84 16.14 -36.24
CA PRO A 362 -14.43 16.07 -36.62
C PRO A 362 -13.87 17.43 -37.01
N GLY A 363 -12.71 17.80 -36.46
CA GLY A 363 -12.07 19.10 -36.72
C GLY A 363 -12.75 20.31 -36.09
N ALA A 364 -13.84 20.11 -35.34
CA ALA A 364 -14.53 21.18 -34.64
C ALA A 364 -13.76 21.71 -33.44
N ARG A 365 -14.06 22.94 -33.06
CA ARG A 365 -13.52 23.63 -31.92
C ARG A 365 -14.66 24.09 -31.02
N ALA A 366 -14.58 23.81 -29.74
CA ALA A 366 -15.58 24.22 -28.75
C ALA A 366 -14.93 24.68 -27.46
N VAL A 367 -15.67 25.49 -26.72
CA VAL A 367 -15.26 26.02 -25.42
C VAL A 367 -16.23 25.54 -24.35
N VAL A 368 -15.68 25.04 -23.24
CA VAL A 368 -16.44 24.77 -22.01
C VAL A 368 -16.05 25.81 -20.97
N SER A 369 -17.01 26.60 -20.51
CA SER A 369 -16.82 27.62 -19.51
C SER A 369 -17.76 27.41 -18.32
N GLY A 370 -17.47 28.05 -17.19
CA GLY A 370 -18.28 27.98 -15.99
C GLY A 370 -17.48 28.28 -14.73
N PRO A 371 -18.13 28.53 -13.60
CA PRO A 371 -17.46 28.80 -12.35
C PRO A 371 -16.63 27.60 -11.84
N SER A 372 -15.78 27.84 -10.84
CA SER A 372 -15.06 26.74 -10.18
C SER A 372 -16.06 25.77 -9.54
N GLY A 373 -15.85 24.46 -9.71
CA GLY A 373 -16.78 23.44 -9.20
C GLY A 373 -17.98 23.13 -10.11
N ALA A 374 -18.15 23.79 -11.26
CA ALA A 374 -19.26 23.54 -12.20
C ALA A 374 -19.17 22.17 -12.92
N GLY A 375 -18.13 21.39 -12.70
CA GLY A 375 -17.99 20.07 -13.30
C GLY A 375 -17.15 20.01 -14.58
N LYS A 376 -16.42 21.08 -14.93
CA LYS A 376 -15.58 21.14 -16.14
C LYS A 376 -14.58 19.99 -16.23
N THR A 377 -13.78 19.79 -15.18
CA THR A 377 -12.83 18.66 -15.10
C THR A 377 -13.55 17.31 -15.08
N THR A 378 -14.76 17.24 -14.49
CA THR A 378 -15.58 16.02 -14.53
C THR A 378 -16.01 15.68 -15.96
N LEU A 379 -16.37 16.67 -16.75
CA LEU A 379 -16.66 16.49 -18.18
C LEU A 379 -15.42 16.01 -18.94
N ALA A 380 -14.26 16.62 -18.70
CA ALA A 380 -12.99 16.19 -19.31
C ALA A 380 -12.64 14.73 -18.95
N HIS A 381 -12.81 14.34 -17.67
CA HIS A 381 -12.59 12.96 -17.20
C HIS A 381 -13.58 11.96 -17.82
N LEU A 382 -14.84 12.34 -18.04
CA LEU A 382 -15.81 11.51 -18.72
C LEU A 382 -15.38 11.22 -20.17
N LEU A 383 -14.90 12.23 -20.89
CA LEU A 383 -14.50 12.10 -22.30
C LEU A 383 -13.32 11.16 -22.51
N VAL A 384 -12.41 11.06 -21.56
CA VAL A 384 -11.28 10.11 -21.58
C VAL A 384 -11.56 8.81 -20.80
N ARG A 385 -12.84 8.56 -20.44
CA ARG A 385 -13.26 7.38 -19.68
C ARG A 385 -12.48 7.17 -18.39
N PHE A 386 -12.20 8.22 -17.64
CA PHE A 386 -11.82 8.12 -16.23
C PHE A 386 -13.04 8.00 -15.32
N LEU A 387 -14.21 8.38 -15.82
CA LEU A 387 -15.51 8.31 -15.15
C LEU A 387 -16.56 7.72 -16.07
N GLU A 388 -17.58 7.10 -15.47
CA GLU A 388 -18.78 6.65 -16.18
C GLU A 388 -19.97 7.57 -15.89
N ARG A 389 -20.82 7.77 -16.91
CA ARG A 389 -22.08 8.46 -16.73
C ARG A 389 -23.12 7.56 -16.06
N GLN A 390 -24.03 8.15 -15.31
CA GLN A 390 -25.19 7.49 -14.73
C GLN A 390 -26.47 7.66 -15.57
N GLY A 391 -26.50 8.65 -16.47
CA GLY A 391 -27.63 8.92 -17.35
C GLY A 391 -27.22 9.60 -18.64
N GLY A 392 -28.14 9.69 -19.61
CA GLY A 392 -27.91 10.24 -20.93
C GLY A 392 -27.10 9.33 -21.85
N ALA A 393 -26.64 9.85 -22.98
CA ALA A 393 -25.80 9.15 -23.95
C ALA A 393 -24.47 9.91 -24.16
N ALA A 394 -23.38 9.15 -24.37
CA ALA A 394 -22.07 9.69 -24.72
C ALA A 394 -21.44 8.79 -25.79
N THR A 395 -21.20 9.32 -26.98
CA THR A 395 -20.72 8.53 -28.11
C THR A 395 -19.42 9.08 -28.66
N ILE A 396 -18.61 8.17 -29.24
CA ILE A 396 -17.46 8.50 -30.07
C ILE A 396 -17.64 7.79 -31.41
N GLY A 397 -17.77 8.56 -32.48
CA GLY A 397 -18.23 8.04 -33.76
C GLY A 397 -19.63 7.41 -33.60
N PRO A 398 -19.90 6.22 -34.18
CA PRO A 398 -21.21 5.58 -34.14
C PRO A 398 -21.50 4.81 -32.84
N HIS A 399 -20.52 4.62 -31.98
CA HIS A 399 -20.63 3.76 -30.80
C HIS A 399 -20.66 4.56 -29.50
N ASP A 400 -21.26 3.96 -28.45
CA ASP A 400 -21.19 4.50 -27.09
C ASP A 400 -19.75 4.44 -26.56
N LEU A 401 -19.33 5.44 -25.78
CA LEU A 401 -18.01 5.45 -25.14
C LEU A 401 -17.76 4.18 -24.29
N ARG A 402 -18.80 3.60 -23.68
CA ARG A 402 -18.72 2.38 -22.88
C ARG A 402 -18.41 1.13 -23.69
N ASP A 403 -18.73 1.14 -24.98
CA ASP A 403 -18.56 -0.01 -25.86
C ASP A 403 -17.09 -0.17 -26.31
N HIS A 404 -16.27 0.86 -26.21
CA HIS A 404 -14.84 0.80 -26.54
C HIS A 404 -14.00 0.39 -25.32
N ARG A 405 -12.78 -0.09 -25.56
CA ARG A 405 -11.77 -0.19 -24.50
C ARG A 405 -11.32 1.21 -24.06
N GLN A 406 -10.95 1.36 -22.81
CA GLN A 406 -10.44 2.62 -22.28
C GLN A 406 -9.20 3.11 -23.06
N ASP A 407 -8.29 2.19 -23.40
CA ASP A 407 -7.08 2.52 -24.16
C ASP A 407 -7.40 3.02 -25.59
N ASP A 408 -8.42 2.44 -26.23
CA ASP A 408 -8.86 2.87 -27.57
C ASP A 408 -9.45 4.28 -27.52
N VAL A 409 -10.27 4.58 -26.50
CA VAL A 409 -10.80 5.94 -26.30
C VAL A 409 -9.67 6.92 -26.02
N ARG A 410 -8.74 6.59 -25.12
CA ARG A 410 -7.60 7.47 -24.76
C ARG A 410 -6.60 7.67 -25.89
N SER A 411 -6.50 6.72 -26.82
CA SER A 411 -5.70 6.91 -28.04
C SER A 411 -6.33 7.91 -29.01
N ALA A 412 -7.66 8.05 -29.00
CA ALA A 412 -8.40 8.97 -29.85
C ALA A 412 -8.67 10.32 -29.18
N VAL A 413 -8.90 10.33 -27.87
CA VAL A 413 -9.21 11.52 -27.06
C VAL A 413 -8.17 11.67 -25.97
N LEU A 414 -7.39 12.73 -26.00
CA LEU A 414 -6.35 12.98 -24.99
C LEU A 414 -6.67 14.23 -24.17
N LEU A 415 -6.43 14.13 -22.87
CA LEU A 415 -6.61 15.22 -21.92
C LEU A 415 -5.27 15.82 -21.51
N SER A 416 -5.10 17.13 -21.73
CA SER A 416 -4.07 17.91 -21.04
C SER A 416 -4.68 18.48 -19.77
N ALA A 417 -4.33 17.90 -18.61
CA ALA A 417 -4.86 18.30 -17.32
C ALA A 417 -4.30 19.66 -16.86
N GLN A 418 -5.02 20.32 -15.97
CA GLN A 418 -4.65 21.63 -15.38
C GLN A 418 -3.33 21.54 -14.58
N ASP A 419 -3.14 20.49 -13.79
CA ASP A 419 -1.90 20.23 -13.04
C ASP A 419 -1.25 18.91 -13.50
N PRO A 420 -0.44 18.97 -14.57
CA PRO A 420 0.13 17.78 -15.16
C PRO A 420 1.31 17.26 -14.35
N HIS A 421 1.35 15.96 -14.12
CA HIS A 421 2.49 15.32 -13.48
C HIS A 421 3.72 15.31 -14.39
N VAL A 422 4.85 15.78 -13.86
CA VAL A 422 6.17 15.71 -14.49
C VAL A 422 7.04 14.75 -13.70
N PHE A 423 7.56 13.71 -14.37
CA PHE A 423 8.39 12.69 -13.74
C PHE A 423 9.82 13.19 -13.50
N SER A 424 10.43 12.74 -12.41
CA SER A 424 11.81 13.05 -12.00
C SER A 424 12.85 12.39 -12.92
N THR A 425 12.82 12.74 -14.20
CA THR A 425 13.72 12.23 -15.23
C THR A 425 14.06 13.35 -16.21
N THR A 426 14.57 13.03 -17.39
CA THR A 426 14.92 14.02 -18.42
C THR A 426 13.68 14.56 -19.14
N ILE A 427 13.81 15.68 -19.86
CA ILE A 427 12.79 16.20 -20.76
C ILE A 427 12.44 15.13 -21.82
N ARG A 428 13.46 14.47 -22.39
CA ARG A 428 13.33 13.36 -23.35
C ARG A 428 12.41 12.28 -22.84
N GLU A 429 12.75 11.68 -21.68
CA GLU A 429 11.99 10.59 -21.09
C GLU A 429 10.55 11.00 -20.76
N ASN A 430 10.36 12.23 -20.32
CA ASN A 430 9.03 12.79 -20.10
C ASN A 430 8.19 12.87 -21.39
N LEU A 431 8.77 13.17 -22.52
CA LEU A 431 8.08 13.21 -23.83
C LEU A 431 7.84 11.80 -24.38
N LEU A 432 8.81 10.89 -24.24
CA LEU A 432 8.71 9.50 -24.70
C LEU A 432 7.58 8.71 -24.03
N LEU A 433 7.05 9.16 -22.89
CA LEU A 433 5.83 8.60 -22.30
C LEU A 433 4.64 8.64 -23.27
N ALA A 434 4.53 9.68 -24.10
CA ALA A 434 3.46 9.83 -25.07
C ALA A 434 3.66 8.96 -26.33
N ARG A 435 4.91 8.78 -26.75
CA ARG A 435 5.30 7.96 -27.89
C ARG A 435 6.73 7.43 -27.74
N PRO A 436 6.91 6.19 -27.24
CA PRO A 436 8.23 5.63 -26.89
C PRO A 436 9.23 5.56 -28.05
N GLY A 437 8.75 5.47 -29.29
CA GLY A 437 9.61 5.38 -30.49
C GLY A 437 9.83 6.70 -31.22
N ALA A 438 9.50 7.86 -30.61
CA ALA A 438 9.67 9.15 -31.26
C ALA A 438 11.14 9.54 -31.45
N SER A 439 11.47 10.07 -32.62
CA SER A 439 12.79 10.61 -32.94
C SER A 439 13.01 11.98 -32.27
N ASP A 440 14.27 12.39 -32.10
CA ASP A 440 14.62 13.71 -31.56
C ASP A 440 13.97 14.85 -32.35
N ALA A 441 13.89 14.71 -33.68
CA ALA A 441 13.22 15.69 -34.53
C ALA A 441 11.73 15.82 -34.22
N GLU A 442 11.06 14.73 -33.84
CA GLU A 442 9.65 14.75 -33.44
C GLU A 442 9.47 15.33 -32.03
N LEU A 443 10.39 15.02 -31.12
CA LEU A 443 10.40 15.61 -29.78
C LEU A 443 10.58 17.12 -29.84
N LEU A 444 11.54 17.60 -30.62
CA LEU A 444 11.80 19.04 -30.80
C LEU A 444 10.62 19.76 -31.47
N ARG A 445 9.98 19.15 -32.48
CA ARG A 445 8.77 19.71 -33.08
C ARG A 445 7.62 19.84 -32.08
N ALA A 446 7.41 18.82 -31.24
CA ALA A 446 6.39 18.86 -30.19
C ALA A 446 6.67 19.97 -29.16
N LEU A 447 7.93 20.13 -28.78
CA LEU A 447 8.37 21.21 -27.88
C LEU A 447 8.20 22.60 -28.53
N ALA A 448 8.52 22.73 -29.82
CA ALA A 448 8.33 23.99 -30.56
C ALA A 448 6.84 24.35 -30.61
N GLY A 449 5.94 23.37 -30.89
CA GLY A 449 4.50 23.58 -30.86
C GLY A 449 3.96 24.01 -29.49
N ALA A 450 4.61 23.58 -28.42
CA ALA A 450 4.31 24.02 -27.04
C ALA A 450 5.08 25.29 -26.61
N ARG A 451 5.77 25.96 -27.52
CA ARG A 451 6.62 27.15 -27.24
C ARG A 451 7.69 26.90 -26.16
N LEU A 452 8.26 25.69 -26.14
CA LEU A 452 9.39 25.32 -25.28
C LEU A 452 10.70 25.08 -26.06
N GLY A 453 10.65 25.11 -27.40
CA GLY A 453 11.81 24.77 -28.22
C GLY A 453 13.03 25.64 -27.96
N GLU A 454 12.88 26.97 -27.95
CA GLU A 454 13.96 27.92 -27.68
C GLU A 454 14.53 27.74 -26.27
N TRP A 455 13.66 27.52 -25.28
CA TRP A 455 14.12 27.27 -23.92
C TRP A 455 14.93 25.98 -23.80
N VAL A 456 14.46 24.88 -24.41
CA VAL A 456 15.20 23.61 -24.40
C VAL A 456 16.53 23.74 -25.15
N ALA A 457 16.58 24.50 -26.26
CA ALA A 457 17.80 24.78 -27.00
C ALA A 457 18.82 25.63 -26.19
N SER A 458 18.36 26.42 -25.22
CA SER A 458 19.22 27.21 -24.32
C SER A 458 19.81 26.40 -23.16
N LEU A 459 19.34 25.16 -22.94
CA LEU A 459 19.84 24.30 -21.87
C LEU A 459 21.12 23.57 -22.31
N GLU A 460 22.10 23.47 -21.44
CA GLU A 460 23.40 22.83 -21.72
C GLU A 460 23.22 21.36 -22.18
N ALA A 461 22.32 20.60 -21.52
CA ALA A 461 22.04 19.21 -21.85
C ALA A 461 20.82 19.04 -22.79
N GLY A 462 20.19 20.12 -23.25
CA GLY A 462 19.05 20.09 -24.18
C GLY A 462 17.93 19.15 -23.71
N LEU A 463 17.56 18.17 -24.54
CA LEU A 463 16.54 17.15 -24.24
C LEU A 463 16.90 16.26 -23.03
N ASP A 464 18.19 16.10 -22.74
CA ASP A 464 18.66 15.22 -21.66
C ASP A 464 18.76 15.95 -20.32
N THR A 465 18.29 17.20 -20.25
CA THR A 465 18.18 17.95 -18.99
C THR A 465 17.19 17.29 -18.04
N VAL A 466 17.65 17.03 -16.81
CA VAL A 466 16.82 16.45 -15.71
C VAL A 466 15.96 17.55 -15.11
N VAL A 467 14.64 17.30 -15.03
CA VAL A 467 13.65 18.30 -14.59
C VAL A 467 13.41 18.35 -13.07
N GLY A 468 14.14 17.53 -12.31
CA GLY A 468 14.06 17.49 -10.86
C GLY A 468 12.79 16.78 -10.33
N GLU A 469 12.73 16.62 -9.02
CA GLU A 469 11.61 15.94 -8.35
C GLU A 469 10.30 16.70 -8.59
N ARG A 470 9.27 16.02 -9.15
CA ARG A 470 7.98 16.59 -9.57
C ARG A 470 8.11 17.85 -10.46
N GLY A 471 9.21 17.94 -11.23
CA GLY A 471 9.47 19.10 -12.09
C GLY A 471 9.80 20.39 -11.32
N ARG A 472 10.37 20.31 -10.13
CA ARG A 472 10.74 21.51 -9.32
C ARG A 472 11.72 22.43 -10.01
N ALA A 473 12.53 21.92 -10.93
CA ALA A 473 13.43 22.74 -11.74
C ALA A 473 12.70 23.53 -12.84
N LEU A 474 11.41 23.28 -13.06
CA LEU A 474 10.58 23.95 -14.05
C LEU A 474 9.68 24.99 -13.40
N SER A 475 9.45 26.12 -14.07
CA SER A 475 8.36 27.02 -13.70
C SER A 475 6.99 26.36 -13.93
N GLY A 476 5.93 26.88 -13.30
CA GLY A 476 4.55 26.39 -13.51
C GLY A 476 4.17 26.35 -15.01
N GLY A 477 4.47 27.43 -15.74
CA GLY A 477 4.22 27.52 -17.18
C GLY A 477 5.06 26.57 -18.02
N GLN A 478 6.32 26.27 -17.60
CA GLN A 478 7.16 25.29 -18.31
C GLN A 478 6.63 23.88 -18.10
N ARG A 479 6.18 23.51 -16.89
CA ARG A 479 5.55 22.21 -16.61
C ARG A 479 4.31 22.00 -17.47
N GLN A 480 3.44 23.01 -17.56
CA GLN A 480 2.22 22.94 -18.34
C GLN A 480 2.50 22.81 -19.83
N ARG A 481 3.45 23.58 -20.36
CA ARG A 481 3.88 23.48 -21.76
C ARG A 481 4.58 22.16 -22.10
N LEU A 482 5.32 21.55 -21.15
CA LEU A 482 5.90 20.22 -21.33
C LEU A 482 4.80 19.14 -21.44
N ALA A 483 3.75 19.24 -20.63
CA ALA A 483 2.59 18.34 -20.75
C ALA A 483 1.83 18.55 -22.07
N LEU A 484 1.71 19.79 -22.52
CA LEU A 484 1.13 20.09 -23.81
C LEU A 484 1.97 19.52 -24.97
N ALA A 485 3.31 19.57 -24.87
CA ALA A 485 4.18 18.91 -25.84
C ALA A 485 3.97 17.40 -25.90
N ARG A 486 3.72 16.73 -24.75
CA ARG A 486 3.32 15.31 -24.72
C ARG A 486 2.04 15.06 -25.52
N THR A 487 1.03 15.94 -25.36
CA THR A 487 -0.24 15.81 -26.09
C THR A 487 -0.08 15.99 -27.59
N PHE A 488 0.77 16.89 -28.03
CA PHE A 488 1.08 17.07 -29.46
C PHE A 488 1.80 15.88 -30.06
N LEU A 489 2.73 15.29 -29.30
CA LEU A 489 3.50 14.12 -29.72
C LEU A 489 2.62 12.86 -29.85
N ALA A 490 1.60 12.73 -29.02
CA ALA A 490 0.64 11.60 -29.06
C ALA A 490 -0.29 11.63 -30.26
N ASP A 491 -0.51 12.80 -30.85
CA ASP A 491 -1.34 13.02 -32.07
C ASP A 491 -2.77 12.46 -31.99
N PRO A 492 -3.59 12.88 -31.00
CA PRO A 492 -4.96 12.40 -30.86
C PRO A 492 -5.91 13.01 -31.88
N SER A 493 -7.07 12.37 -32.13
CA SER A 493 -8.14 12.96 -32.99
C SER A 493 -8.87 14.09 -32.26
N VAL A 494 -9.00 14.00 -30.96
CA VAL A 494 -9.66 15.00 -30.09
C VAL A 494 -8.73 15.38 -28.96
N LEU A 495 -8.47 16.66 -28.82
CA LEU A 495 -7.63 17.23 -27.76
C LEU A 495 -8.51 18.02 -26.79
N VAL A 496 -8.56 17.57 -25.55
CA VAL A 496 -9.22 18.24 -24.44
C VAL A 496 -8.15 18.98 -23.63
N LEU A 497 -8.28 20.29 -23.53
CA LEU A 497 -7.33 21.18 -22.85
C LEU A 497 -8.01 21.76 -21.60
N ASP A 498 -7.61 21.32 -20.41
CA ASP A 498 -8.14 21.86 -19.15
C ASP A 498 -7.21 22.96 -18.65
N GLU A 499 -7.67 24.22 -18.80
CA GLU A 499 -6.97 25.44 -18.42
C GLU A 499 -5.51 25.52 -18.93
N PRO A 500 -5.24 25.38 -20.25
CA PRO A 500 -3.89 25.24 -20.78
C PRO A 500 -3.03 26.51 -20.64
N THR A 501 -3.63 27.62 -20.25
CA THR A 501 -2.98 28.92 -20.06
C THR A 501 -2.84 29.31 -18.59
N ALA A 502 -3.26 28.49 -17.65
CA ALA A 502 -3.01 28.72 -16.23
C ALA A 502 -1.49 28.85 -16.00
N HIS A 503 -1.07 29.77 -15.13
CA HIS A 503 0.34 30.04 -14.84
C HIS A 503 1.21 30.60 -15.99
N LEU A 504 0.58 31.05 -17.10
CA LEU A 504 1.26 31.76 -18.18
C LEU A 504 0.98 33.26 -18.09
N ASP A 505 1.95 34.07 -18.51
CA ASP A 505 1.70 35.50 -18.75
C ASP A 505 0.74 35.68 -19.94
N GLU A 506 0.05 36.81 -19.99
CA GLU A 506 -1.02 37.07 -20.96
C GLU A 506 -0.53 37.01 -22.42
N ALA A 507 0.70 37.46 -22.70
CA ALA A 507 1.28 37.43 -24.04
C ALA A 507 1.56 36.00 -24.49
N THR A 508 2.18 35.18 -23.63
CA THR A 508 2.43 33.76 -23.90
C THR A 508 1.13 32.97 -24.01
N ALA A 509 0.15 33.24 -23.12
CA ALA A 509 -1.15 32.60 -23.16
C ALA A 509 -1.90 32.88 -24.46
N THR A 510 -1.97 34.13 -24.89
CA THR A 510 -2.62 34.53 -26.15
C THR A 510 -1.93 33.88 -27.32
N ALA A 511 -0.62 33.95 -27.39
CA ALA A 511 0.15 33.39 -28.48
C ALA A 511 0.04 31.86 -28.56
N LEU A 512 -0.04 31.15 -27.42
CA LEU A 512 -0.28 29.70 -27.36
C LEU A 512 -1.68 29.35 -27.89
N LEU A 513 -2.71 30.10 -27.48
CA LEU A 513 -4.07 29.89 -27.97
C LEU A 513 -4.19 30.18 -29.48
N ASP A 514 -3.47 31.19 -29.99
CA ASP A 514 -3.43 31.48 -31.43
C ASP A 514 -2.74 30.38 -32.22
N ASP A 515 -1.66 29.77 -31.70
CA ASP A 515 -0.98 28.65 -32.34
C ASP A 515 -1.89 27.40 -32.32
N LEU A 516 -2.52 27.10 -31.21
CA LEU A 516 -3.52 26.02 -31.10
C LEU A 516 -4.70 26.22 -32.07
N TRP A 517 -5.12 27.47 -32.25
CA TRP A 517 -6.18 27.81 -33.20
C TRP A 517 -5.75 27.59 -34.66
N ARG A 518 -4.52 27.99 -35.03
CA ARG A 518 -3.99 27.86 -36.39
C ARG A 518 -3.59 26.43 -36.76
N ASP A 519 -2.90 25.75 -35.84
CA ASP A 519 -2.25 24.45 -36.09
C ASP A 519 -3.01 23.26 -35.54
N ALA A 520 -4.35 23.31 -35.55
CA ALA A 520 -5.16 22.17 -35.10
C ALA A 520 -4.96 20.89 -35.93
N GLY A 521 -4.38 20.99 -37.14
CA GLY A 521 -4.04 19.83 -37.99
C GLY A 521 -5.22 18.90 -38.32
N GLY A 522 -6.45 19.43 -38.37
CA GLY A 522 -7.68 18.65 -38.55
C GLY A 522 -8.20 17.96 -37.29
N ARG A 523 -7.54 18.15 -36.15
CA ARG A 523 -7.98 17.64 -34.83
C ARG A 523 -9.15 18.46 -34.27
N SER A 524 -10.03 17.81 -33.53
CA SER A 524 -11.05 18.52 -32.77
C SER A 524 -10.43 19.05 -31.48
N LEU A 525 -10.79 20.28 -31.09
CA LEU A 525 -10.28 20.93 -29.88
C LEU A 525 -11.44 21.26 -28.93
N LEU A 526 -11.32 20.83 -27.67
CA LEU A 526 -12.22 21.22 -26.59
C LEU A 526 -11.40 22.00 -25.55
N LEU A 527 -11.62 23.31 -25.49
CA LEU A 527 -10.98 24.18 -24.50
C LEU A 527 -11.85 24.32 -23.27
N VAL A 528 -11.35 23.94 -22.12
CA VAL A 528 -11.96 24.19 -20.82
C VAL A 528 -11.27 25.39 -20.17
N THR A 529 -12.02 26.44 -19.84
CA THR A 529 -11.45 27.68 -19.32
C THR A 529 -12.41 28.43 -18.39
N HIS A 530 -11.87 29.25 -17.52
CA HIS A 530 -12.61 30.25 -16.73
C HIS A 530 -12.75 31.60 -17.47
N GLY A 531 -11.92 31.86 -18.48
CA GLY A 531 -11.83 33.15 -19.18
C GLY A 531 -12.54 33.19 -20.52
N GLY A 532 -12.39 34.30 -21.23
CA GLY A 532 -13.02 34.56 -22.52
C GLY A 532 -12.49 33.73 -23.70
N GLY A 533 -11.42 32.94 -23.52
CA GLY A 533 -10.92 31.98 -24.50
C GLY A 533 -10.14 32.58 -25.70
N GLY A 534 -9.80 33.86 -25.71
CA GLY A 534 -9.03 34.49 -26.80
C GLY A 534 -9.64 34.22 -28.20
N PRO A 535 -8.89 33.62 -29.17
CA PRO A 535 -9.38 33.32 -30.50
C PRO A 535 -10.54 32.31 -30.51
N PHE A 536 -10.69 31.52 -29.44
CA PHE A 536 -11.80 30.58 -29.28
C PHE A 536 -13.12 31.26 -28.87
N SER A 537 -13.15 32.59 -28.64
CA SER A 537 -14.37 33.32 -28.26
C SER A 537 -15.49 33.21 -29.31
N ARG A 538 -15.16 32.92 -30.57
CA ARG A 538 -16.11 32.70 -31.67
C ARG A 538 -16.58 31.25 -31.83
N CYS A 539 -16.08 30.34 -31.03
CA CYS A 539 -16.50 28.93 -31.06
C CYS A 539 -17.83 28.72 -30.37
N PRO A 540 -18.55 27.63 -30.70
CA PRO A 540 -19.64 27.15 -29.88
C PRO A 540 -19.19 27.00 -28.43
N ARG A 541 -19.96 27.57 -27.52
CA ARG A 541 -19.66 27.57 -26.10
C ARG A 541 -20.71 26.78 -25.33
N LEU A 542 -20.23 25.89 -24.49
CA LEU A 542 -21.02 25.21 -23.46
C LEU A 542 -20.76 25.89 -22.12
N GLU A 543 -21.75 26.53 -21.55
CA GLU A 543 -21.68 27.09 -20.20
C GLU A 543 -22.18 26.04 -19.21
N LEU A 544 -21.32 25.66 -18.27
CA LEU A 544 -21.68 24.79 -17.16
C LEU A 544 -22.02 25.63 -15.95
N GLU A 545 -23.16 25.32 -15.34
CA GLU A 545 -23.62 25.96 -14.10
C GLU A 545 -23.43 25.01 -12.91
N LEU A 546 -23.39 25.57 -11.71
CA LEU A 546 -23.34 24.79 -10.47
C LEU A 546 -24.67 24.04 -10.28
N VAL A 547 -24.63 22.73 -10.27
CA VAL A 547 -25.81 21.87 -10.04
C VAL A 547 -26.34 22.02 -8.59
N HIS A 548 -25.47 22.43 -7.65
CA HIS A 548 -25.84 22.72 -6.27
C HIS A 548 -25.19 24.03 -5.83
N PRO A 549 -25.97 25.06 -5.48
CA PRO A 549 -25.40 26.27 -4.93
C PRO A 549 -24.68 25.96 -3.60
N ILE A 550 -23.54 26.61 -3.40
CA ILE A 550 -22.85 26.62 -2.10
C ILE A 550 -23.86 27.09 -1.05
N ARG A 551 -24.04 26.36 0.05
CA ARG A 551 -24.99 26.71 1.12
C ARG A 551 -24.83 28.19 1.51
N GLY A 552 -25.80 29.02 1.14
CA GLY A 552 -25.83 30.44 1.43
C GLY A 552 -26.22 31.38 0.27
N MET A 553 -26.27 30.90 -1.00
CA MET A 553 -26.75 31.71 -2.13
C MET A 553 -27.86 30.96 -2.87
N ALA A 554 -29.06 31.53 -2.84
CA ALA A 554 -30.18 31.04 -3.60
C ALA A 554 -30.01 31.41 -5.09
N ALA A 555 -29.98 30.38 -5.97
CA ALA A 555 -30.10 30.55 -7.41
C ALA A 555 -31.11 29.56 -7.98
N ALA A 556 -31.95 30.04 -8.88
CA ALA A 556 -32.98 29.27 -9.56
C ALA A 556 -32.39 28.29 -10.59
N PRO A 557 -33.07 27.18 -10.92
CA PRO A 557 -32.56 26.21 -11.87
C PRO A 557 -32.72 26.71 -13.30
N ILE A 558 -31.61 26.77 -14.04
CA ILE A 558 -31.62 27.06 -15.47
C ILE A 558 -31.00 25.88 -16.24
N ARG A 559 -31.67 25.53 -17.33
CA ARG A 559 -31.34 24.41 -18.23
C ARG A 559 -30.26 24.87 -19.21
N GLY A 560 -29.14 24.16 -19.35
CA GLY A 560 -28.15 24.39 -20.39
C GLY A 560 -28.73 24.06 -21.79
N SER A 561 -28.97 25.08 -22.59
CA SER A 561 -29.27 24.90 -24.01
C SER A 561 -28.15 25.50 -24.87
N MET A 562 -27.68 24.76 -25.88
CA MET A 562 -26.80 25.27 -26.92
C MET A 562 -27.55 26.28 -27.75
N ALA A 563 -27.18 27.55 -27.67
CA ALA A 563 -27.63 28.54 -28.67
C ALA A 563 -26.86 28.31 -29.99
N GLN A 564 -27.52 27.72 -30.96
CA GLN A 564 -27.12 27.78 -32.35
C GLN A 564 -27.53 29.16 -32.93
N GLU A 565 -26.61 30.09 -32.99
CA GLU A 565 -26.75 31.19 -33.97
C GLU A 565 -25.94 30.84 -35.20
N ALA A 566 -26.65 30.29 -36.19
CA ALA A 566 -26.20 30.23 -37.59
C ALA A 566 -26.39 31.63 -38.19
N GLY A 567 -25.33 32.37 -38.30
CA GLY A 567 -25.27 33.57 -39.16
C GLY A 567 -24.67 33.19 -40.49
N ALA A 568 -25.48 33.18 -41.53
CA ALA A 568 -25.07 33.33 -42.92
C ALA A 568 -25.21 34.81 -43.33
N PRO A 569 -24.65 35.25 -44.46
CA PRO A 569 -23.56 34.77 -45.35
C PRO A 569 -22.22 35.50 -45.17
#